data_84b7eb3abc8774d777853a2c9d7502f6
#
_entry.id   84b7eb3abc8774d777853a2c9d7502f6
#
_cell.length_a   1.000
_cell.length_b   1.000
_cell.length_c   1.000
_cell.angle_alpha   90.00
_cell.angle_beta   90.00
_cell.angle_gamma   90.00
#
_symmetry.space_group_name_H-M   'P 1'
#
loop_
_entity.id
_entity.type
_entity.pdbx_description
1 polymer ?
#
loop_
_entity_poly.entity_id
_entity_poly.type
_entity_poly.pdbx_seq_one_letter_code
_entity_poly.pdbx_strand_id
1 'polypeptide(L)'
;MREFRTLDDVTVEYFVQHPEEIEMFLNESFAEYAVDGDSAALLAALRVIARVKGISSMAEEIGLTRQGLQKALSAKGNPRLDNINAIMRAMGYQLLPHRIEKSAV
;
A
#
# COMPACT_ATOMS: atom_id res chain seq x y z
N MET A 1 11.60 29.85 0.40
CA MET A 1 10.71 29.07 1.26
C MET A 1 11.22 27.65 1.46
N ARG A 2 11.18 27.20 2.69
CA ARG A 2 11.65 25.86 2.99
C ARG A 2 10.49 24.88 3.01
N GLU A 3 10.69 23.76 2.40
CA GLU A 3 9.73 22.68 2.44
C GLU A 3 10.21 21.62 3.39
N PHE A 4 9.30 21.16 4.23
CA PHE A 4 9.58 20.04 5.09
C PHE A 4 9.11 18.77 4.41
N ARG A 5 9.99 17.81 4.34
CA ARG A 5 9.70 16.55 3.73
C ARG A 5 9.48 15.52 4.81
N THR A 6 8.38 14.79 4.71
CA THR A 6 8.09 13.72 5.65
C THR A 6 8.88 12.48 5.27
N LEU A 7 8.92 11.52 6.20
CA LEU A 7 9.51 10.23 5.90
C LEU A 7 8.79 9.58 4.72
N ASP A 8 7.46 9.71 4.67
CA ASP A 8 6.70 9.17 3.56
C ASP A 8 7.11 9.81 2.23
N ASP A 9 7.36 11.12 2.24
CA ASP A 9 7.80 11.80 1.01
C ASP A 9 9.11 11.22 0.49
N VAL A 10 10.05 10.97 1.41
CA VAL A 10 11.34 10.40 1.06
C VAL A 10 11.15 9.00 0.50
N THR A 11 10.29 8.21 1.13
CA THR A 11 10.03 6.85 0.69
C THR A 11 9.38 6.82 -0.68
N VAL A 12 8.42 7.72 -0.92
CA VAL A 12 7.78 7.81 -2.24
C VAL A 12 8.83 8.13 -3.30
N GLU A 13 9.72 9.08 -3.04
CA GLU A 13 10.75 9.42 -4.02
C GLU A 13 11.68 8.26 -4.28
N TYR A 14 12.01 7.50 -3.24
CA TYR A 14 12.85 6.34 -3.42
C TYR A 14 12.23 5.35 -4.40
N PHE A 15 10.94 5.04 -4.23
CA PHE A 15 10.28 4.06 -5.08
C PHE A 15 9.97 4.60 -6.47
N VAL A 16 9.82 5.92 -6.63
CA VAL A 16 9.74 6.49 -7.98
C VAL A 16 11.02 6.19 -8.74
N GLN A 17 12.16 6.24 -8.05
CA GLN A 17 13.47 5.99 -8.67
C GLN A 17 13.79 4.50 -8.76
N HIS A 18 13.15 3.68 -7.92
CA HIS A 18 13.44 2.24 -7.85
C HIS A 18 12.15 1.43 -7.91
N PRO A 19 11.40 1.54 -9.02
CA PRO A 19 10.12 0.81 -9.10
C PRO A 19 10.30 -0.71 -9.04
N GLU A 20 11.48 -1.20 -9.37
CA GLU A 20 11.75 -2.63 -9.32
C GLU A 20 11.73 -3.18 -7.88
N GLU A 21 11.77 -2.29 -6.88
CA GLU A 21 11.78 -2.74 -5.48
C GLU A 21 10.40 -2.72 -4.84
N ILE A 22 9.37 -2.27 -5.59
CA ILE A 22 8.03 -2.13 -5.03
C ILE A 22 7.44 -3.48 -4.64
N GLU A 23 7.62 -4.49 -5.48
CA GLU A 23 7.03 -5.79 -5.20
C GLU A 23 7.55 -6.38 -3.89
N MET A 24 8.85 -6.30 -3.66
CA MET A 24 9.42 -6.81 -2.42
C MET A 24 8.91 -6.02 -1.23
N PHE A 25 8.82 -4.69 -1.38
CA PHE A 25 8.31 -3.84 -0.30
C PHE A 25 6.88 -4.23 0.08
N LEU A 26 6.02 -4.44 -0.92
CA LEU A 26 4.64 -4.83 -0.65
C LEU A 26 4.57 -6.22 -0.02
N ASN A 27 5.35 -7.16 -0.55
CA ASN A 27 5.37 -8.50 0.03
C ASN A 27 5.78 -8.48 1.49
N GLU A 28 6.81 -7.70 1.82
CA GLU A 28 7.25 -7.59 3.20
C GLU A 28 6.22 -6.92 4.08
N SER A 29 5.54 -5.91 3.56
CA SER A 29 4.51 -5.22 4.32
C SER A 29 3.35 -6.14 4.66
N PHE A 30 2.91 -6.94 3.69
CA PHE A 30 1.86 -7.91 3.94
C PHE A 30 2.33 -9.03 4.87
N ALA A 31 3.58 -9.46 4.73
CA ALA A 31 4.11 -10.51 5.61
C ALA A 31 4.15 -10.05 7.06
N GLU A 32 4.55 -8.80 7.29
CA GLU A 32 4.54 -8.24 8.64
C GLU A 32 3.13 -8.15 9.20
N TYR A 33 2.18 -7.70 8.37
CA TYR A 33 0.80 -7.63 8.78
C TYR A 33 0.27 -9.02 9.16
N ALA A 34 0.66 -10.04 8.41
CA ALA A 34 0.21 -11.41 8.70
C ALA A 34 0.66 -11.87 10.07
N VAL A 35 1.79 -11.33 10.57
CA VAL A 35 2.32 -11.72 11.87
C VAL A 35 1.71 -10.88 12.99
N ASP A 36 1.66 -9.55 12.81
CA ASP A 36 1.32 -8.66 13.93
C ASP A 36 -0.08 -8.05 13.83
N GLY A 37 -0.73 -8.15 12.66
CA GLY A 37 -2.07 -7.58 12.48
C GLY A 37 -2.13 -6.07 12.52
N ASP A 38 -0.99 -5.40 12.34
CA ASP A 38 -0.94 -3.94 12.41
C ASP A 38 -1.43 -3.37 11.08
N SER A 39 -2.75 -3.13 11.00
CA SER A 39 -3.34 -2.63 9.77
C SER A 39 -2.91 -1.20 9.46
N ALA A 40 -2.62 -0.39 10.48
CA ALA A 40 -2.17 0.98 10.22
C ALA A 40 -0.83 0.99 9.48
N ALA A 41 0.07 0.09 9.86
CA ALA A 41 1.36 -0.01 9.17
C ALA A 41 1.19 -0.49 7.73
N LEU A 42 0.32 -1.47 7.52
CA LEU A 42 0.06 -1.95 6.16
C LEU A 42 -0.57 -0.85 5.31
N LEU A 43 -1.54 -0.12 5.86
CA LEU A 43 -2.16 0.97 5.11
C LEU A 43 -1.17 2.06 4.78
N ALA A 44 -0.21 2.33 5.67
CA ALA A 44 0.83 3.30 5.38
C ALA A 44 1.67 2.86 4.19
N ALA A 45 2.01 1.58 4.12
CA ALA A 45 2.78 1.05 3.00
C ALA A 45 1.99 1.18 1.69
N LEU A 46 0.70 0.84 1.72
CA LEU A 46 -0.14 0.95 0.53
C LEU A 46 -0.28 2.40 0.09
N ARG A 47 -0.38 3.32 1.06
CA ARG A 47 -0.49 4.74 0.75
C ARG A 47 0.76 5.25 0.04
N VAL A 48 1.93 4.82 0.48
CA VAL A 48 3.18 5.21 -0.18
C VAL A 48 3.16 4.76 -1.64
N ILE A 49 2.83 3.51 -1.89
CA ILE A 49 2.86 3.00 -3.26
C ILE A 49 1.75 3.62 -4.11
N ALA A 50 0.59 3.91 -3.51
CA ALA A 50 -0.47 4.61 -4.24
C ALA A 50 0.02 5.99 -4.69
N ARG A 51 0.80 6.69 -3.86
CA ARG A 51 1.37 7.96 -4.26
C ARG A 51 2.39 7.80 -5.38
N VAL A 52 3.18 6.73 -5.36
CA VAL A 52 4.12 6.45 -6.43
C VAL A 52 3.39 6.24 -7.75
N LYS A 53 2.29 5.50 -7.71
CA LYS A 53 1.51 5.19 -8.91
C LYS A 53 0.62 6.35 -9.35
N GLY A 54 0.25 7.25 -8.43
CA GLY A 54 -0.62 8.38 -8.71
C GLY A 54 -1.99 8.18 -8.11
N ILE A 55 -2.27 8.92 -7.04
CA ILE A 55 -3.51 8.75 -6.27
C ILE A 55 -4.74 9.01 -7.14
N SER A 56 -4.73 10.10 -7.90
CA SER A 56 -5.91 10.49 -8.68
C SER A 56 -6.21 9.47 -9.78
N SER A 57 -5.16 9.00 -10.44
CA SER A 57 -5.29 8.01 -11.49
C SER A 57 -5.83 6.70 -10.94
N MET A 58 -5.31 6.26 -9.80
CA MET A 58 -5.79 5.04 -9.18
C MET A 58 -7.23 5.16 -8.72
N ALA A 59 -7.58 6.29 -8.10
CA ALA A 59 -8.95 6.50 -7.64
C ALA A 59 -9.92 6.41 -8.81
N GLU A 60 -9.58 7.06 -9.91
CA GLU A 60 -10.41 7.02 -11.11
C GLU A 60 -10.59 5.60 -11.61
N GLU A 61 -9.48 4.85 -11.66
CA GLU A 61 -9.51 3.49 -12.18
C GLU A 61 -10.41 2.57 -11.36
N ILE A 62 -10.40 2.73 -10.03
CA ILE A 62 -11.17 1.85 -9.16
C ILE A 62 -12.55 2.41 -8.79
N GLY A 63 -12.91 3.57 -9.35
CA GLY A 63 -14.24 4.13 -9.14
C GLY A 63 -14.43 4.85 -7.82
N LEU A 64 -13.34 5.34 -7.23
CA LEU A 64 -13.42 6.14 -6.01
C LEU A 64 -13.01 7.58 -6.30
N THR A 65 -13.42 8.50 -5.41
CA THR A 65 -12.84 9.83 -5.45
C THR A 65 -11.43 9.79 -4.88
N ARG A 66 -10.63 10.79 -5.24
CA ARG A 66 -9.31 10.91 -4.66
C ARG A 66 -9.36 10.92 -3.13
N GLN A 67 -10.31 11.70 -2.58
CA GLN A 67 -10.47 11.79 -1.13
C GLN A 67 -10.91 10.47 -0.54
N GLY A 68 -11.79 9.74 -1.24
CA GLY A 68 -12.23 8.44 -0.78
C GLY A 68 -11.08 7.45 -0.69
N LEU A 69 -10.20 7.45 -1.70
CA LEU A 69 -9.04 6.58 -1.68
C LEU A 69 -8.08 6.97 -0.55
N GLN A 70 -7.82 8.27 -0.39
CA GLN A 70 -6.94 8.73 0.68
C GLN A 70 -7.50 8.36 2.04
N LYS A 71 -8.81 8.48 2.24
CA LYS A 71 -9.43 8.12 3.50
C LYS A 71 -9.32 6.62 3.76
N ALA A 72 -9.54 5.81 2.74
CA ALA A 72 -9.44 4.36 2.88
C ALA A 72 -8.03 3.93 3.31
N LEU A 73 -7.02 4.63 2.84
CA LEU A 73 -5.62 4.28 3.12
C LEU A 73 -5.03 5.08 4.28
N SER A 74 -5.84 5.87 4.98
CA SER A 74 -5.35 6.64 6.12
C SER A 74 -5.12 5.72 7.33
N ALA A 75 -4.42 6.23 8.33
CA ALA A 75 -4.08 5.44 9.52
C ALA A 75 -5.32 4.91 10.23
N LYS A 76 -6.45 5.61 10.10
CA LYS A 76 -7.71 5.19 10.72
C LYS A 76 -8.64 4.53 9.70
N GLY A 77 -8.14 4.26 8.52
CA GLY A 77 -8.94 3.64 7.49
C GLY A 77 -9.26 2.21 7.84
N ASN A 78 -10.37 1.75 7.29
CA ASN A 78 -10.78 0.37 7.43
C ASN A 78 -11.39 -0.05 6.10
N PRO A 79 -10.56 -0.16 5.06
CA PRO A 79 -11.06 -0.45 3.73
C PRO A 79 -11.66 -1.84 3.66
N ARG A 80 -12.70 -1.97 2.86
CA ARG A 80 -13.33 -3.25 2.62
C ARG A 80 -12.41 -4.11 1.78
N LEU A 81 -12.62 -5.42 1.86
CA LEU A 81 -11.80 -6.35 1.09
C LEU A 81 -11.87 -6.09 -0.41
N ASP A 82 -13.06 -5.75 -0.90
CA ASP A 82 -13.19 -5.48 -2.33
C ASP A 82 -12.39 -4.23 -2.73
N ASN A 83 -12.31 -3.23 -1.86
CA ASN A 83 -11.48 -2.06 -2.14
C ASN A 83 -10.00 -2.41 -2.10
N ILE A 84 -9.58 -3.22 -1.14
CA ILE A 84 -8.18 -3.66 -1.06
C ILE A 84 -7.82 -4.43 -2.34
N ASN A 85 -8.70 -5.32 -2.78
CA ASN A 85 -8.44 -6.08 -3.99
C ASN A 85 -8.32 -5.14 -5.20
N ALA A 86 -9.22 -4.16 -5.30
CA ALA A 86 -9.18 -3.20 -6.41
C ALA A 86 -7.91 -2.36 -6.37
N ILE A 87 -7.50 -1.93 -5.18
CA ILE A 87 -6.26 -1.15 -5.02
C ILE A 87 -5.05 -1.96 -5.48
N MET A 88 -4.98 -3.22 -5.06
CA MET A 88 -3.85 -4.06 -5.46
C MET A 88 -3.81 -4.27 -6.96
N ARG A 89 -4.97 -4.53 -7.57
CA ARG A 89 -5.03 -4.71 -9.02
C ARG A 89 -4.63 -3.43 -9.75
N ALA A 90 -5.05 -2.27 -9.24
CA ALA A 90 -4.68 -0.99 -9.85
C ALA A 90 -3.18 -0.74 -9.76
N MET A 91 -2.53 -1.30 -8.74
CA MET A 91 -1.07 -1.22 -8.60
C MET A 91 -0.34 -2.25 -9.47
N GLY A 92 -1.07 -3.19 -10.05
CA GLY A 92 -0.47 -4.22 -10.88
C GLY A 92 -0.20 -5.51 -10.15
N TYR A 93 -0.84 -5.73 -9.01
CA TYR A 93 -0.60 -6.91 -8.18
C TYR A 93 -1.91 -7.61 -7.88
N GLN A 94 -1.81 -8.79 -7.30
CA GLN A 94 -2.99 -9.55 -6.90
C GLN A 94 -2.77 -10.12 -5.51
N LEU A 95 -3.87 -10.31 -4.79
CA LEU A 95 -3.82 -10.92 -3.47
C LEU A 95 -3.93 -12.42 -3.62
N LEU A 96 -2.98 -13.14 -3.02
CA LEU A 96 -2.97 -14.58 -3.04
C LEU A 96 -2.59 -15.08 -1.66
N PRO A 97 -3.21 -16.17 -1.22
CA PRO A 97 -2.82 -16.75 0.06
C PRO A 97 -1.51 -17.52 -0.08
N HIS A 98 -0.76 -17.56 0.99
CA HIS A 98 0.44 -18.38 1.10
C HIS A 98 0.25 -19.31 2.28
N ARG A 99 0.74 -20.53 2.13
CA ARG A 99 0.74 -21.47 3.24
C ARG A 99 1.65 -20.93 4.33
N ILE A 100 1.18 -21.01 5.57
CA ILE A 100 2.03 -20.68 6.70
C ILE A 100 3.09 -21.76 6.79
N GLU A 101 4.36 -21.33 6.78
CA GLU A 101 5.46 -22.25 6.98
C GLU A 101 5.58 -22.50 8.46
N LYS A 102 5.38 -23.74 8.84
CA LYS A 102 5.57 -24.12 10.21
C LYS A 102 6.91 -24.79 10.30
N SER A 103 7.73 -24.32 11.26
CA SER A 103 8.89 -25.10 11.56
C SER A 103 8.38 -26.48 11.99
N ALA A 104 9.12 -27.47 11.60
CA ALA A 104 8.79 -28.82 12.00
C ALA A 104 8.79 -28.89 13.50
N VAL A 105 7.67 -29.27 14.05
CA VAL A 105 7.52 -29.33 15.49
C VAL A 105 7.49 -30.77 15.91
#